data_1acfeb6b4c20d96d1177b24dfb9334d3
#
_entry.id   1acfeb6b4c20d96d1177b24dfb9334d3
#
_cell.length_a   1.000
_cell.length_b   1.000
_cell.length_c   1.000
_cell.angle_alpha   90.00
_cell.angle_beta   90.00
_cell.angle_gamma   90.00
#
_symmetry.space_group_name_H-M   'P 1'
#
loop_
_entity.id
_entity.type
_entity.pdbx_description
1 polymer ?
#
loop_
_entity_poly.entity_id
_entity_poly.type
_entity_poly.pdbx_seq_one_letter_code
_entity_poly.pdbx_strand_id
1 'polypeptide(L)'
;MTTDFETFLQKYPTYQQTEKIDELRKTDYARLDSGEHVYFDYTGGGIYAESQIEKHHQLLKENVFGNPHSTNPTSLAATHLVEGTREYILKFFNADPDEYLAIFTSNASGALKLVGESYPFPNGRYLLTFDNHNSVNGIREFAHARGADVTYIPVMLPDMRVDASQLDLELSRPSKAGHNLFAFPAQSNFSSVKHPLEWIEKAHAHGWDVLLDAAAFVPTSKLDLSQVKPDFVPISFYKIFGYPTGLGALIARKSALAKLHRPWFAGGTITVASVQGDKYYLADGAPAFEDGTLDYLNIPALEIGLKHIESIGYDIISERVKTLTGWLLXXXXXXX
;
A
#
# COMPACT_ATOMS: atom_id res chain seq x y z
N MET A 1 -2.99 29.64 -36.36
CA MET A 1 -3.23 29.65 -34.90
C MET A 1 -2.85 28.30 -34.32
N THR A 2 -1.99 28.28 -33.29
CA THR A 2 -1.71 27.04 -32.57
C THR A 2 -2.94 26.62 -31.78
N THR A 3 -3.20 25.32 -31.74
CA THR A 3 -4.30 24.80 -30.91
C THR A 3 -3.93 24.89 -29.43
N ASP A 4 -4.92 24.78 -28.57
CA ASP A 4 -4.68 24.77 -27.14
C ASP A 4 -3.77 23.60 -26.76
N PHE A 5 -3.94 22.46 -27.43
CA PHE A 5 -3.12 21.29 -27.15
C PHE A 5 -1.67 21.51 -27.61
N GLU A 6 -1.48 22.14 -28.74
CA GLU A 6 -0.12 22.48 -29.21
C GLU A 6 0.58 23.41 -28.21
N THR A 7 -0.15 24.38 -27.68
CA THR A 7 0.38 25.29 -26.65
C THR A 7 0.76 24.51 -25.39
N PHE A 8 -0.08 23.57 -24.99
CA PHE A 8 0.21 22.70 -23.85
C PHE A 8 1.51 21.91 -24.10
N LEU A 9 1.66 21.32 -25.30
CA LEU A 9 2.83 20.52 -25.61
C LEU A 9 4.12 21.34 -25.63
N GLN A 10 4.03 22.60 -26.05
CA GLN A 10 5.20 23.49 -26.03
C GLN A 10 5.67 23.72 -24.58
N LYS A 11 4.72 23.83 -23.64
CA LYS A 11 5.04 24.07 -22.24
C LYS A 11 5.44 22.78 -21.50
N TYR A 12 4.85 21.66 -21.89
CA TYR A 12 5.07 20.36 -21.26
C TYR A 12 5.49 19.31 -22.31
N PRO A 13 6.67 19.49 -22.92
CA PRO A 13 7.06 18.62 -24.04
C PRO A 13 7.23 17.15 -23.68
N THR A 14 7.53 16.85 -22.43
CA THR A 14 7.70 15.45 -21.98
C THR A 14 6.39 14.68 -21.97
N TYR A 15 5.24 15.36 -22.04
CA TYR A 15 3.95 14.68 -22.14
C TYR A 15 3.91 13.73 -23.33
N GLN A 16 4.57 14.11 -24.46
CA GLN A 16 4.60 13.27 -25.65
C GLN A 16 5.27 11.91 -25.40
N GLN A 17 6.14 11.85 -24.40
CA GLN A 17 6.81 10.59 -24.06
C GLN A 17 5.84 9.59 -23.38
N THR A 18 4.63 10.03 -23.06
CA THR A 18 3.64 9.22 -22.37
C THR A 18 2.51 8.75 -23.28
N GLU A 19 2.67 8.83 -24.60
CA GLU A 19 1.59 8.50 -25.55
C GLU A 19 1.17 7.02 -25.48
N LYS A 20 2.01 6.16 -24.90
CA LYS A 20 1.64 4.77 -24.62
C LYS A 20 0.32 4.69 -23.83
N ILE A 21 0.10 5.63 -22.93
CA ILE A 21 -1.14 5.68 -22.14
C ILE A 21 -2.33 5.97 -23.06
N ASP A 22 -2.16 6.84 -24.06
CA ASP A 22 -3.23 7.11 -25.00
C ASP A 22 -3.59 5.89 -25.84
N GLU A 23 -2.58 5.08 -26.19
CA GLU A 23 -2.83 3.82 -26.91
C GLU A 23 -3.58 2.82 -26.04
N LEU A 24 -3.22 2.74 -24.75
CA LEU A 24 -3.93 1.88 -23.80
C LEU A 24 -5.38 2.32 -23.66
N ARG A 25 -5.64 3.64 -23.66
CA ARG A 25 -7.01 4.15 -23.57
C ARG A 25 -7.87 3.63 -24.71
N LYS A 26 -7.28 3.50 -25.92
CA LYS A 26 -8.00 3.02 -27.10
C LYS A 26 -8.25 1.51 -27.08
N THR A 27 -7.49 0.77 -26.31
CA THR A 27 -7.56 -0.70 -26.27
C THR A 27 -8.08 -1.20 -24.93
N ASP A 28 -7.22 -1.29 -23.94
CA ASP A 28 -7.55 -1.85 -22.63
C ASP A 28 -8.61 -1.06 -21.86
N TYR A 29 -8.77 0.23 -22.21
CA TYR A 29 -9.72 1.12 -21.52
C TYR A 29 -10.75 1.72 -22.49
N ALA A 30 -10.97 1.06 -23.64
CA ALA A 30 -11.83 1.58 -24.72
C ALA A 30 -13.26 1.88 -24.21
N ARG A 31 -13.72 1.17 -23.20
CA ARG A 31 -15.07 1.36 -22.66
C ARG A 31 -15.28 2.74 -22.02
N LEU A 32 -14.20 3.43 -21.66
CA LEU A 32 -14.32 4.80 -21.18
C LEU A 32 -14.88 5.72 -22.29
N ASP A 33 -14.29 5.61 -23.48
CA ASP A 33 -14.73 6.45 -24.59
C ASP A 33 -16.06 5.99 -25.17
N SER A 34 -16.24 4.68 -25.31
CA SER A 34 -17.50 4.16 -25.86
C SER A 34 -18.70 4.42 -24.93
N GLY A 35 -18.42 4.52 -23.62
CA GLY A 35 -19.45 4.87 -22.65
C GLY A 35 -19.54 6.35 -22.34
N GLU A 36 -18.74 7.17 -23.02
CA GLU A 36 -18.68 8.62 -22.83
C GLU A 36 -18.38 9.00 -21.38
N HIS A 37 -17.46 8.24 -20.73
CA HIS A 37 -17.08 8.48 -19.34
C HIS A 37 -15.87 9.40 -19.25
N VAL A 38 -15.94 10.35 -18.33
CA VAL A 38 -14.81 11.17 -17.91
C VAL A 38 -14.56 10.83 -16.44
N TYR A 39 -13.54 10.02 -16.19
CA TYR A 39 -13.29 9.48 -14.87
C TYR A 39 -12.19 10.26 -14.17
N PHE A 40 -12.51 10.86 -13.02
CA PHE A 40 -11.54 11.62 -12.23
C PHE A 40 -11.36 11.11 -10.81
N ASP A 41 -12.05 10.03 -10.42
CA ASP A 41 -12.01 9.57 -9.03
C ASP A 41 -10.91 8.52 -8.81
N TYR A 42 -9.72 8.78 -9.32
CA TYR A 42 -8.61 7.84 -9.13
C TYR A 42 -8.16 7.74 -7.68
N THR A 43 -8.46 8.75 -6.87
CA THR A 43 -8.22 8.66 -5.43
C THR A 43 -9.10 7.58 -4.80
N GLY A 44 -10.30 7.41 -5.31
CA GLY A 44 -11.22 6.39 -4.84
C GLY A 44 -10.86 5.00 -5.33
N GLY A 45 -10.35 4.91 -6.56
CA GLY A 45 -9.94 3.61 -7.10
C GLY A 45 -9.45 3.71 -8.53
N GLY A 46 -8.46 2.90 -8.86
CA GLY A 46 -7.96 2.80 -10.22
C GLY A 46 -8.99 2.14 -11.14
N ILE A 47 -8.84 2.36 -12.45
CA ILE A 47 -9.65 1.66 -13.44
C ILE A 47 -8.87 0.45 -13.92
N TYR A 48 -9.55 -0.68 -14.00
CA TYR A 48 -8.94 -1.93 -14.42
C TYR A 48 -8.90 -2.04 -15.94
N ALA A 49 -7.81 -2.64 -16.43
CA ALA A 49 -7.64 -2.93 -17.86
C ALA A 49 -8.47 -4.14 -18.24
N GLU A 50 -9.04 -4.13 -19.43
CA GLU A 50 -9.78 -5.29 -19.94
C GLU A 50 -8.91 -6.55 -19.95
N SER A 51 -7.63 -6.40 -20.30
CA SER A 51 -6.70 -7.53 -20.34
C SER A 51 -6.49 -8.18 -18.98
N GLN A 52 -6.63 -7.44 -17.88
CA GLN A 52 -6.53 -8.03 -16.55
C GLN A 52 -7.63 -9.06 -16.33
N ILE A 53 -8.86 -8.71 -16.70
CA ILE A 53 -10.00 -9.61 -16.55
C ILE A 53 -9.84 -10.81 -17.46
N GLU A 54 -9.47 -10.58 -18.71
CA GLU A 54 -9.31 -11.66 -19.68
C GLU A 54 -8.26 -12.69 -19.22
N LYS A 55 -7.12 -12.22 -18.75
CA LYS A 55 -6.06 -13.11 -18.28
C LYS A 55 -6.49 -13.89 -17.03
N HIS A 56 -7.18 -13.21 -16.11
CA HIS A 56 -7.61 -13.88 -14.88
C HIS A 56 -8.68 -14.93 -15.18
N HIS A 57 -9.67 -14.58 -16.01
CA HIS A 57 -10.72 -15.54 -16.39
C HIS A 57 -10.11 -16.73 -17.12
N GLN A 58 -9.16 -16.49 -18.02
CA GLN A 58 -8.52 -17.59 -18.75
C GLN A 58 -7.81 -18.54 -17.78
N LEU A 59 -7.09 -17.97 -16.81
CA LEU A 59 -6.42 -18.77 -15.78
C LEU A 59 -7.44 -19.68 -15.05
N LEU A 60 -8.57 -19.13 -14.64
CA LEU A 60 -9.56 -19.89 -13.91
C LEU A 60 -10.27 -20.94 -14.79
N LYS A 61 -10.49 -20.61 -16.07
CA LYS A 61 -11.18 -21.51 -16.99
C LYS A 61 -10.31 -22.71 -17.36
N GLU A 62 -9.00 -22.54 -17.40
CA GLU A 62 -8.07 -23.58 -17.83
C GLU A 62 -7.58 -24.49 -16.69
N ASN A 63 -7.93 -24.18 -15.46
CA ASN A 63 -7.38 -24.90 -14.31
C ASN A 63 -8.48 -25.22 -13.30
N VAL A 64 -8.14 -26.12 -12.38
CA VAL A 64 -8.97 -26.38 -11.20
C VAL A 64 -8.12 -26.12 -9.98
N PHE A 65 -8.54 -25.17 -9.14
CA PHE A 65 -7.82 -24.79 -7.95
C PHE A 65 -8.60 -25.17 -6.70
N GLY A 66 -7.92 -25.77 -5.75
CA GLY A 66 -8.50 -26.13 -4.46
C GLY A 66 -7.91 -25.30 -3.34
N ASN A 67 -8.50 -25.47 -2.15
CA ASN A 67 -8.04 -24.76 -0.96
C ASN A 67 -6.57 -25.11 -0.68
N PRO A 68 -5.68 -24.10 -0.56
CA PRO A 68 -4.24 -24.36 -0.44
C PRO A 68 -3.78 -25.02 0.87
N HIS A 69 -4.70 -25.38 1.76
CA HIS A 69 -4.34 -26.04 3.03
C HIS A 69 -4.17 -27.56 2.90
N SER A 70 -4.09 -28.09 1.67
CA SER A 70 -3.93 -29.53 1.43
C SER A 70 -2.83 -29.77 0.43
N THR A 71 -2.45 -31.04 0.26
CA THR A 71 -1.35 -31.43 -0.62
C THR A 71 -1.80 -32.13 -1.91
N ASN A 72 -3.12 -32.24 -2.14
CA ASN A 72 -3.58 -32.80 -3.39
C ASN A 72 -3.24 -31.84 -4.56
N PRO A 73 -3.26 -32.32 -5.82
CA PRO A 73 -2.80 -31.51 -6.95
C PRO A 73 -3.49 -30.17 -7.11
N THR A 74 -4.81 -30.08 -6.89
CA THR A 74 -5.52 -28.80 -7.06
C THR A 74 -5.17 -27.82 -5.95
N SER A 75 -4.96 -28.32 -4.73
CA SER A 75 -4.52 -27.47 -3.62
C SER A 75 -3.10 -26.97 -3.82
N LEU A 76 -2.20 -27.85 -4.29
CA LEU A 76 -0.82 -27.45 -4.58
C LEU A 76 -0.76 -26.41 -5.71
N ALA A 77 -1.62 -26.54 -6.72
CA ALA A 77 -1.69 -25.55 -7.79
C ALA A 77 -2.05 -24.17 -7.23
N ALA A 78 -3.03 -24.12 -6.32
CA ALA A 78 -3.41 -22.86 -5.67
C ALA A 78 -2.26 -22.32 -4.81
N THR A 79 -1.61 -23.21 -4.05
CA THR A 79 -0.46 -22.80 -3.21
C THR A 79 0.63 -22.16 -4.06
N HIS A 80 0.96 -22.76 -5.20
CA HIS A 80 2.01 -22.22 -6.07
C HIS A 80 1.65 -20.81 -6.54
N LEU A 81 0.38 -20.58 -6.90
CA LEU A 81 -0.04 -19.26 -7.36
C LEU A 81 -0.06 -18.22 -6.23
N VAL A 82 -0.53 -18.62 -5.05
CA VAL A 82 -0.56 -17.70 -3.90
C VAL A 82 0.86 -17.32 -3.51
N GLU A 83 1.75 -18.30 -3.38
CA GLU A 83 3.13 -18.02 -2.97
C GLU A 83 3.90 -17.31 -4.08
N GLY A 84 3.63 -17.62 -5.34
CA GLY A 84 4.22 -16.90 -6.47
C GLY A 84 3.82 -15.42 -6.47
N THR A 85 2.55 -15.16 -6.17
CA THR A 85 2.06 -13.77 -6.09
C THR A 85 2.71 -13.04 -4.92
N ARG A 86 2.84 -13.72 -3.77
CA ARG A 86 3.50 -13.14 -2.60
C ARG A 86 4.93 -12.72 -2.93
N GLU A 87 5.67 -13.59 -3.61
CA GLU A 87 7.04 -13.31 -4.05
C GLU A 87 7.06 -12.14 -5.05
N TYR A 88 6.09 -12.12 -5.97
CA TYR A 88 6.04 -11.07 -6.98
C TYR A 88 5.78 -9.70 -6.36
N ILE A 89 4.94 -9.64 -5.34
CA ILE A 89 4.67 -8.39 -4.63
C ILE A 89 5.98 -7.83 -4.06
N LEU A 90 6.77 -8.67 -3.40
CA LEU A 90 8.06 -8.22 -2.87
C LEU A 90 8.98 -7.75 -3.99
N LYS A 91 9.05 -8.50 -5.09
CA LYS A 91 9.88 -8.13 -6.22
C LYS A 91 9.45 -6.78 -6.81
N PHE A 92 8.14 -6.58 -6.96
CA PHE A 92 7.59 -5.35 -7.53
C PHE A 92 8.06 -4.11 -6.74
N PHE A 93 8.14 -4.22 -5.42
CA PHE A 93 8.56 -3.14 -4.55
C PHE A 93 10.05 -3.18 -4.21
N ASN A 94 10.83 -4.05 -4.86
CA ASN A 94 12.27 -4.24 -4.57
C ASN A 94 12.52 -4.56 -3.10
N ALA A 95 11.61 -5.29 -2.47
CA ALA A 95 11.76 -5.69 -1.08
C ALA A 95 12.55 -6.99 -1.02
N ASP A 96 13.64 -6.99 -0.26
CA ASP A 96 14.47 -8.18 -0.07
C ASP A 96 13.66 -9.24 0.70
N PRO A 97 13.45 -10.44 0.16
CA PRO A 97 12.67 -11.46 0.86
C PRO A 97 13.32 -11.98 2.14
N ASP A 98 14.61 -11.73 2.33
CA ASP A 98 15.26 -12.04 3.62
C ASP A 98 14.91 -10.99 4.67
N GLU A 99 14.47 -9.80 4.24
CA GLU A 99 14.19 -8.68 5.14
C GLU A 99 12.69 -8.41 5.31
N TYR A 100 11.90 -8.65 4.27
CA TYR A 100 10.49 -8.29 4.21
C TYR A 100 9.61 -9.51 3.97
N LEU A 101 8.37 -9.40 4.43
CA LEU A 101 7.34 -10.40 4.23
C LEU A 101 6.08 -9.68 3.73
N ALA A 102 5.38 -10.29 2.77
CA ALA A 102 4.10 -9.79 2.29
C ALA A 102 2.99 -10.63 2.93
N ILE A 103 2.07 -9.97 3.62
CA ILE A 103 0.95 -10.60 4.32
C ILE A 103 -0.33 -10.15 3.61
N PHE A 104 -1.15 -11.09 3.15
CA PHE A 104 -2.41 -10.75 2.50
C PHE A 104 -3.45 -10.33 3.53
N THR A 105 -4.19 -9.29 3.19
CA THR A 105 -5.30 -8.78 3.97
C THR A 105 -6.46 -8.49 3.04
N SER A 106 -7.63 -8.17 3.59
CA SER A 106 -8.79 -7.85 2.75
C SER A 106 -8.70 -6.46 2.11
N ASN A 107 -7.88 -5.58 2.70
CA ASN A 107 -7.67 -4.22 2.20
C ASN A 107 -6.58 -3.56 3.03
N ALA A 108 -6.23 -2.32 2.68
CA ALA A 108 -5.22 -1.57 3.44
C ALA A 108 -5.66 -1.33 4.88
N SER A 109 -6.96 -1.10 5.11
CA SER A 109 -7.44 -0.91 6.49
C SER A 109 -7.24 -2.17 7.32
N GLY A 110 -7.43 -3.35 6.72
CA GLY A 110 -7.13 -4.61 7.39
C GLY A 110 -5.66 -4.73 7.76
N ALA A 111 -4.78 -4.29 6.87
CA ALA A 111 -3.34 -4.28 7.15
C ALA A 111 -3.03 -3.33 8.31
N LEU A 112 -3.65 -2.16 8.33
CA LEU A 112 -3.44 -1.17 9.40
C LEU A 112 -3.99 -1.68 10.73
N LYS A 113 -5.15 -2.32 10.70
CA LYS A 113 -5.72 -2.91 11.91
C LYS A 113 -4.82 -4.00 12.47
N LEU A 114 -4.23 -4.81 11.60
CA LEU A 114 -3.30 -5.87 12.02
C LEU A 114 -2.12 -5.28 12.80
N VAL A 115 -1.54 -4.19 12.30
CA VAL A 115 -0.47 -3.51 13.01
C VAL A 115 -0.97 -2.93 14.34
N GLY A 116 -2.08 -2.19 14.29
CA GLY A 116 -2.59 -1.49 15.46
C GLY A 116 -2.95 -2.42 16.61
N GLU A 117 -3.65 -3.51 16.30
CA GLU A 117 -4.09 -4.44 17.33
C GLU A 117 -2.93 -5.27 17.92
N SER A 118 -1.81 -5.37 17.18
CA SER A 118 -0.70 -6.26 17.57
C SER A 118 0.54 -5.51 18.06
N TYR A 119 0.63 -4.21 17.83
CA TYR A 119 1.81 -3.44 18.20
C TYR A 119 1.96 -3.36 19.72
N PRO A 120 3.19 -3.51 20.27
CA PRO A 120 3.41 -3.48 21.73
C PRO A 120 3.40 -2.06 22.27
N PHE A 121 2.22 -1.48 22.41
CA PHE A 121 2.00 -0.09 22.80
C PHE A 121 2.29 0.26 24.28
N PRO A 122 2.12 -0.64 25.26
CA PRO A 122 2.28 -0.21 26.65
C PRO A 122 3.59 0.54 26.91
N ASN A 123 3.49 1.70 27.55
CA ASN A 123 4.62 2.57 27.89
C ASN A 123 5.31 3.18 26.68
N GLY A 124 4.71 3.08 25.51
CA GLY A 124 5.29 3.58 24.27
C GLY A 124 4.62 4.85 23.78
N ARG A 125 4.94 5.21 22.54
CA ARG A 125 4.36 6.38 21.91
C ARG A 125 3.87 6.04 20.50
N TYR A 126 2.76 6.68 20.11
CA TYR A 126 2.25 6.66 18.74
C TYR A 126 2.27 8.09 18.22
N LEU A 127 3.15 8.37 17.26
CA LEU A 127 3.33 9.69 16.68
C LEU A 127 2.85 9.64 15.23
N LEU A 128 1.98 10.57 14.84
CA LEU A 128 1.46 10.56 13.49
C LEU A 128 1.22 11.98 12.98
N THR A 129 1.32 12.16 11.66
CA THR A 129 1.07 13.46 11.06
C THR A 129 -0.44 13.68 10.93
N PHE A 130 -0.83 14.95 10.91
CA PHE A 130 -2.23 15.36 10.92
C PHE A 130 -2.98 14.92 9.65
N ASP A 131 -2.26 14.72 8.56
CA ASP A 131 -2.88 14.42 7.26
C ASP A 131 -2.96 12.92 6.94
N ASN A 132 -2.89 12.07 7.96
CA ASN A 132 -3.07 10.64 7.79
C ASN A 132 -4.52 10.27 7.46
N HIS A 133 -4.68 9.18 6.72
CA HIS A 133 -5.98 8.60 6.44
C HIS A 133 -6.64 8.11 7.75
N ASN A 134 -7.97 8.10 7.77
CA ASN A 134 -8.71 7.68 8.96
C ASN A 134 -8.36 6.27 9.45
N SER A 135 -7.98 5.37 8.55
CA SER A 135 -7.59 4.02 8.99
C SER A 135 -6.27 4.02 9.76
N VAL A 136 -5.39 5.00 9.50
CA VAL A 136 -4.17 5.19 10.29
C VAL A 136 -4.52 5.88 11.62
N ASN A 137 -5.41 6.87 11.56
CA ASN A 137 -5.88 7.55 12.77
C ASN A 137 -6.52 6.56 13.73
N GLY A 138 -7.27 5.58 13.21
CA GLY A 138 -7.95 4.60 14.05
C GLY A 138 -7.02 3.76 14.92
N ILE A 139 -5.75 3.64 14.54
CA ILE A 139 -4.77 2.91 15.35
C ILE A 139 -4.63 3.55 16.74
N ARG A 140 -4.89 4.86 16.86
CA ARG A 140 -4.79 5.54 18.15
C ARG A 140 -5.73 4.95 19.19
N GLU A 141 -6.83 4.33 18.78
CA GLU A 141 -7.74 3.70 19.73
C GLU A 141 -7.09 2.51 20.43
N PHE A 142 -6.31 1.72 19.68
CA PHE A 142 -5.51 0.66 20.28
C PHE A 142 -4.41 1.23 21.18
N ALA A 143 -3.75 2.30 20.72
CA ALA A 143 -2.68 2.94 21.49
C ALA A 143 -3.22 3.48 22.82
N HIS A 144 -4.35 4.22 22.78
CA HIS A 144 -4.98 4.74 24.00
C HIS A 144 -5.37 3.60 24.96
N ALA A 145 -5.98 2.55 24.42
CA ALA A 145 -6.46 1.44 25.25
C ALA A 145 -5.32 0.73 25.97
N ARG A 146 -4.10 0.79 25.43
CA ARG A 146 -2.94 0.11 26.00
C ARG A 146 -1.96 1.06 26.68
N GLY A 147 -2.36 2.32 26.87
CA GLY A 147 -1.59 3.26 27.67
C GLY A 147 -0.42 3.93 26.97
N ALA A 148 -0.43 3.98 25.64
CA ALA A 148 0.59 4.71 24.90
C ALA A 148 0.23 6.20 24.79
N ASP A 149 1.23 7.06 24.72
CA ASP A 149 1.05 8.46 24.40
C ASP A 149 0.76 8.61 22.90
N VAL A 150 -0.24 9.41 22.54
CA VAL A 150 -0.57 9.68 21.14
C VAL A 150 -0.35 11.15 20.86
N THR A 151 0.47 11.46 19.85
CA THR A 151 0.82 12.83 19.50
C THR A 151 0.68 13.03 18.00
N TYR A 152 0.05 14.14 17.58
CA TYR A 152 -0.10 14.52 16.19
C TYR A 152 0.86 15.66 15.84
N ILE A 153 1.49 15.57 14.67
CA ILE A 153 2.29 16.66 14.11
C ILE A 153 1.39 17.46 13.16
N PRO A 154 1.26 18.76 13.35
CA PRO A 154 0.34 19.54 12.53
C PRO A 154 0.83 19.78 11.12
N VAL A 155 -0.09 20.05 10.21
CA VAL A 155 0.23 20.58 8.89
C VAL A 155 0.05 22.09 8.93
N MET A 156 0.81 22.78 8.09
CA MET A 156 0.83 24.24 8.08
C MET A 156 0.24 24.76 6.77
N LEU A 157 -0.60 25.79 6.91
CA LEU A 157 -1.18 26.47 5.77
C LEU A 157 -0.18 27.51 5.24
N PRO A 158 -0.26 27.86 3.95
CA PRO A 158 -1.24 27.36 2.97
C PRO A 158 -0.83 26.06 2.27
N ASP A 159 0.41 25.62 2.42
CA ASP A 159 0.99 24.54 1.62
C ASP A 159 0.55 23.15 2.06
N MET A 160 -0.07 23.04 3.22
CA MET A 160 -0.48 21.76 3.79
C MET A 160 0.70 20.82 4.04
N ARG A 161 1.89 21.40 4.24
CA ARG A 161 3.07 20.60 4.58
C ARG A 161 3.16 20.40 6.07
N VAL A 162 3.73 19.27 6.46
CA VAL A 162 3.92 18.95 7.88
C VAL A 162 4.96 19.90 8.47
N ASP A 163 4.72 20.33 9.71
CA ASP A 163 5.67 21.16 10.46
C ASP A 163 6.93 20.35 10.77
N ALA A 164 7.97 20.55 9.97
CA ALA A 164 9.19 19.75 10.05
C ALA A 164 9.93 19.94 11.37
N SER A 165 9.90 21.17 11.94
CA SER A 165 10.60 21.41 13.19
C SER A 165 9.89 20.71 14.35
N GLN A 166 8.56 20.70 14.34
CA GLN A 166 7.79 19.96 15.35
C GLN A 166 8.03 18.45 15.21
N LEU A 167 8.11 17.96 13.97
CA LEU A 167 8.40 16.54 13.72
C LEU A 167 9.77 16.17 14.30
N ASP A 168 10.81 16.99 14.01
CA ASP A 168 12.16 16.74 14.51
C ASP A 168 12.18 16.68 16.03
N LEU A 169 11.48 17.61 16.66
CA LEU A 169 11.41 17.67 18.13
C LEU A 169 10.76 16.41 18.69
N GLU A 170 9.62 16.00 18.15
CA GLU A 170 8.90 14.84 18.65
C GLU A 170 9.68 13.53 18.40
N LEU A 171 10.30 13.39 17.22
CA LEU A 171 11.10 12.21 16.94
C LEU A 171 12.29 12.09 17.89
N SER A 172 12.82 13.22 18.38
CA SER A 172 13.96 13.21 19.32
C SER A 172 13.56 12.76 20.73
N ARG A 173 12.27 12.53 20.98
CA ARG A 173 11.73 12.22 22.31
C ARG A 173 10.99 10.88 22.36
N PRO A 174 11.63 9.78 21.92
CA PRO A 174 10.94 8.48 22.04
C PRO A 174 10.78 8.11 23.52
N SER A 175 9.78 7.32 23.84
CA SER A 175 9.69 6.71 25.17
C SER A 175 10.85 5.72 25.31
N LYS A 176 11.56 5.81 26.41
CA LYS A 176 12.65 4.87 26.71
C LYS A 176 12.11 3.61 27.39
N ALA A 177 10.85 3.62 27.81
CA ALA A 177 10.25 2.51 28.55
C ALA A 177 9.43 1.58 27.67
N GLY A 178 9.26 1.91 26.38
CA GLY A 178 8.42 1.11 25.50
C GLY A 178 8.80 1.27 24.04
N HIS A 179 7.96 0.75 23.18
CA HIS A 179 8.15 0.83 21.74
C HIS A 179 7.47 2.08 21.18
N ASN A 180 8.00 2.59 20.10
CA ASN A 180 7.56 3.88 19.53
C ASN A 180 7.24 3.70 18.05
N LEU A 181 6.03 4.07 17.66
CA LEU A 181 5.55 3.93 16.28
C LEU A 181 5.28 5.31 15.68
N PHE A 182 5.92 5.60 14.55
CA PHE A 182 5.70 6.82 13.78
C PHE A 182 4.99 6.47 12.48
N ALA A 183 3.84 7.11 12.23
CA ALA A 183 3.03 6.83 11.04
C ALA A 183 2.85 8.10 10.22
N PHE A 184 3.13 8.01 8.92
CA PHE A 184 2.87 9.14 8.02
C PHE A 184 2.54 8.61 6.63
N PRO A 185 1.77 9.39 5.83
CA PRO A 185 1.50 8.99 4.45
C PRO A 185 2.66 9.41 3.55
N ALA A 186 3.08 8.52 2.65
CA ALA A 186 4.05 8.90 1.63
C ALA A 186 3.48 10.02 0.77
N GLN A 187 2.17 9.99 0.55
CA GLN A 187 1.42 11.04 -0.11
C GLN A 187 0.05 11.12 0.55
N SER A 188 -0.33 12.33 0.96
CA SER A 188 -1.63 12.53 1.59
C SER A 188 -2.76 12.25 0.61
N ASN A 189 -3.75 11.47 1.02
CA ASN A 189 -4.93 11.23 0.19
C ASN A 189 -5.85 12.46 0.14
N PHE A 190 -5.64 13.42 1.03
CA PHE A 190 -6.45 14.65 1.08
C PHE A 190 -5.81 15.79 0.28
N SER A 191 -4.56 16.14 0.59
CA SER A 191 -3.89 17.29 -0.03
C SER A 191 -3.03 16.92 -1.23
N SER A 192 -2.74 15.62 -1.41
CA SER A 192 -1.79 15.09 -2.39
C SER A 192 -0.34 15.50 -2.16
N VAL A 193 -0.04 16.13 -1.04
CA VAL A 193 1.33 16.49 -0.70
C VAL A 193 2.13 15.21 -0.46
N LYS A 194 3.30 15.12 -1.10
CA LYS A 194 4.26 14.02 -0.89
C LYS A 194 5.23 14.44 0.19
N HIS A 195 5.44 13.55 1.15
CA HIS A 195 6.37 13.82 2.24
C HIS A 195 7.74 13.23 1.98
N PRO A 196 8.81 13.81 2.57
CA PRO A 196 10.16 13.27 2.38
C PRO A 196 10.26 11.86 2.95
N LEU A 197 10.69 10.90 2.11
CA LEU A 197 10.87 9.53 2.58
C LEU A 197 12.09 9.39 3.49
N GLU A 198 12.94 10.41 3.52
CA GLU A 198 14.08 10.50 4.46
C GLU A 198 13.61 10.50 5.92
N TRP A 199 12.35 10.82 6.18
CA TRP A 199 11.80 10.76 7.54
C TRP A 199 11.88 9.36 8.12
N ILE A 200 11.84 8.33 7.26
CA ILE A 200 11.94 6.93 7.72
C ILE A 200 13.29 6.70 8.42
N GLU A 201 14.37 7.08 7.75
CA GLU A 201 15.71 6.91 8.31
C GLU A 201 15.90 7.79 9.55
N LYS A 202 15.38 9.02 9.50
CA LYS A 202 15.44 9.95 10.63
C LYS A 202 14.74 9.35 11.85
N ALA A 203 13.56 8.77 11.66
CA ALA A 203 12.81 8.14 12.76
C ALA A 203 13.56 6.92 13.29
N HIS A 204 14.10 6.08 12.40
CA HIS A 204 14.88 4.91 12.82
C HIS A 204 16.07 5.31 13.67
N ALA A 205 16.72 6.44 13.33
CA ALA A 205 17.89 6.90 14.08
C ALA A 205 17.56 7.22 15.53
N HIS A 206 16.29 7.53 15.83
CA HIS A 206 15.83 7.81 17.19
C HIS A 206 15.09 6.62 17.83
N GLY A 207 15.10 5.47 17.16
CA GLY A 207 14.52 4.25 17.74
C GLY A 207 13.05 4.04 17.49
N TRP A 208 12.45 4.77 16.53
CA TRP A 208 11.06 4.59 16.17
C TRP A 208 10.90 3.48 15.14
N ASP A 209 9.85 2.69 15.25
CA ASP A 209 9.36 1.89 14.13
C ASP A 209 8.54 2.83 13.23
N VAL A 210 8.51 2.55 11.92
CA VAL A 210 7.86 3.44 10.96
C VAL A 210 6.78 2.69 10.19
N LEU A 211 5.56 3.25 10.22
CA LEU A 211 4.45 2.82 9.38
C LEU A 211 4.30 3.86 8.27
N LEU A 212 4.56 3.43 7.03
CA LEU A 212 4.45 4.29 5.86
C LEU A 212 3.18 3.93 5.10
N ASP A 213 2.18 4.82 5.15
CA ASP A 213 0.96 4.61 4.36
C ASP A 213 1.23 5.02 2.93
N ALA A 214 1.40 4.04 2.05
CA ALA A 214 1.74 4.28 0.66
C ALA A 214 0.52 4.18 -0.27
N ALA A 215 -0.69 4.07 0.27
CA ALA A 215 -1.89 3.79 -0.55
C ALA A 215 -2.14 4.84 -1.63
N ALA A 216 -1.92 6.12 -1.33
CA ALA A 216 -2.12 7.18 -2.32
C ALA A 216 -0.87 7.47 -3.15
N PHE A 217 0.26 6.89 -2.78
CA PHE A 217 1.55 7.13 -3.42
C PHE A 217 1.83 6.14 -4.55
N VAL A 218 1.62 4.85 -4.30
CA VAL A 218 2.04 3.82 -5.24
C VAL A 218 1.21 3.71 -6.52
N PRO A 219 0.00 4.28 -6.62
CA PRO A 219 -0.65 4.30 -7.94
C PRO A 219 0.11 5.08 -9.00
N THR A 220 0.87 6.12 -8.62
CA THR A 220 1.55 6.96 -9.59
C THR A 220 3.05 7.14 -9.33
N SER A 221 3.56 6.64 -8.22
CA SER A 221 4.97 6.82 -7.86
C SER A 221 5.57 5.50 -7.41
N LYS A 222 6.80 5.25 -7.83
CA LYS A 222 7.50 4.02 -7.49
C LYS A 222 7.94 4.06 -6.01
N LEU A 223 7.61 3.00 -5.28
CA LEU A 223 8.14 2.80 -3.93
C LEU A 223 9.20 1.71 -4.00
N ASP A 224 10.42 2.07 -3.64
CA ASP A 224 11.57 1.17 -3.77
C ASP A 224 12.08 0.81 -2.37
N LEU A 225 11.73 -0.39 -1.91
CA LEU A 225 12.08 -0.84 -0.57
C LEU A 225 13.53 -1.32 -0.46
N SER A 226 14.30 -1.22 -1.55
CA SER A 226 15.76 -1.35 -1.45
C SER A 226 16.42 -0.03 -1.06
N GLN A 227 15.71 1.09 -1.22
CA GLN A 227 16.25 2.43 -0.93
C GLN A 227 15.72 3.01 0.37
N VAL A 228 14.47 2.74 0.70
CA VAL A 228 13.86 3.18 1.96
C VAL A 228 13.32 1.96 2.69
N LYS A 229 13.44 1.96 4.01
CA LYS A 229 13.19 0.74 4.80
C LYS A 229 12.13 0.94 5.88
N PRO A 230 10.89 1.35 5.51
CA PRO A 230 9.85 1.42 6.53
C PRO A 230 9.58 0.03 7.11
N ASP A 231 9.04 0.00 8.31
CA ASP A 231 8.77 -1.26 8.98
C ASP A 231 7.45 -1.88 8.55
N PHE A 232 6.44 -1.05 8.30
CA PHE A 232 5.10 -1.51 7.93
C PHE A 232 4.57 -0.66 6.78
N VAL A 233 4.15 -1.32 5.69
CA VAL A 233 3.60 -0.62 4.52
C VAL A 233 2.28 -1.29 4.12
N PRO A 234 1.14 -0.65 4.41
CA PRO A 234 -0.14 -1.16 3.91
C PRO A 234 -0.29 -0.83 2.42
N ILE A 235 -0.83 -1.78 1.66
CA ILE A 235 -1.02 -1.65 0.22
C ILE A 235 -2.49 -1.90 -0.12
N SER A 236 -3.03 -1.04 -0.98
CA SER A 236 -4.38 -1.16 -1.53
C SER A 236 -4.24 -1.40 -3.03
N PHE A 237 -4.36 -2.65 -3.46
CA PHE A 237 -4.08 -3.00 -4.85
C PHE A 237 -5.07 -2.38 -5.83
N TYR A 238 -6.35 -2.29 -5.45
CA TYR A 238 -7.34 -1.75 -6.37
C TYR A 238 -7.11 -0.28 -6.70
N LYS A 239 -6.39 0.44 -5.85
CA LYS A 239 -6.03 1.83 -6.15
C LYS A 239 -4.94 1.90 -7.23
N ILE A 240 -4.15 0.85 -7.38
CA ILE A 240 -3.06 0.81 -8.35
C ILE A 240 -3.57 0.39 -9.74
N PHE A 241 -4.30 -0.73 -9.80
CA PHE A 241 -4.70 -1.31 -11.09
C PHE A 241 -6.16 -1.76 -11.15
N GLY A 242 -6.97 -1.39 -10.18
CA GLY A 242 -8.44 -1.47 -10.23
C GLY A 242 -9.07 -2.80 -9.91
N TYR A 243 -8.45 -3.90 -10.23
CA TYR A 243 -9.06 -5.23 -10.12
C TYR A 243 -8.01 -6.25 -9.67
N PRO A 244 -8.33 -7.09 -8.69
CA PRO A 244 -9.60 -7.19 -7.97
C PRO A 244 -9.68 -6.23 -6.78
N THR A 245 -10.88 -5.95 -6.31
CA THR A 245 -11.08 -5.33 -5.01
C THR A 245 -11.09 -6.43 -3.95
N GLY A 246 -11.14 -6.06 -2.67
CA GLY A 246 -11.23 -7.04 -1.60
C GLY A 246 -9.91 -7.70 -1.24
N LEU A 247 -8.82 -7.21 -1.78
CA LEU A 247 -7.48 -7.72 -1.47
C LEU A 247 -6.52 -6.55 -1.26
N GLY A 248 -5.77 -6.63 -0.18
CA GLY A 248 -4.68 -5.72 0.13
C GLY A 248 -3.52 -6.53 0.68
N ALA A 249 -2.51 -5.84 1.15
CA ALA A 249 -1.38 -6.49 1.78
C ALA A 249 -0.72 -5.58 2.80
N LEU A 250 -0.07 -6.21 3.77
CA LEU A 250 0.89 -5.54 4.63
C LEU A 250 2.27 -6.05 4.22
N ILE A 251 3.12 -5.14 3.75
CA ILE A 251 4.52 -5.47 3.52
C ILE A 251 5.26 -5.02 4.78
N ALA A 252 5.90 -5.95 5.46
CA ALA A 252 6.49 -5.64 6.76
C ALA A 252 7.88 -6.23 6.90
N ARG A 253 8.75 -5.48 7.58
CA ARG A 253 10.07 -6.00 7.91
C ARG A 253 9.93 -7.14 8.92
N LYS A 254 10.67 -8.20 8.69
CA LYS A 254 10.63 -9.37 9.58
C LYS A 254 11.01 -9.00 11.02
N SER A 255 11.97 -8.07 11.18
CA SER A 255 12.36 -7.61 12.51
C SER A 255 11.24 -6.87 13.22
N ALA A 256 10.40 -6.16 12.47
CA ALA A 256 9.26 -5.45 13.06
C ALA A 256 8.12 -6.41 13.36
N LEU A 257 7.89 -7.40 12.49
CA LEU A 257 6.87 -8.42 12.74
C LEU A 257 7.15 -9.19 14.02
N ALA A 258 8.43 -9.40 14.34
CA ALA A 258 8.83 -10.12 15.55
C ALA A 258 8.39 -9.39 16.82
N LYS A 259 8.11 -8.09 16.76
CA LYS A 259 7.64 -7.31 17.91
C LYS A 259 6.15 -7.43 18.13
N LEU A 260 5.39 -7.85 17.11
CA LEU A 260 3.93 -7.87 17.17
C LEU A 260 3.43 -9.04 18.02
N HIS A 261 2.36 -8.80 18.78
CA HIS A 261 1.69 -9.81 19.59
C HIS A 261 0.22 -9.88 19.17
N ARG A 262 -0.12 -10.96 18.44
CA ARG A 262 -1.49 -11.14 17.98
C ARG A 262 -2.44 -11.26 19.17
N PRO A 263 -3.56 -10.51 19.20
CA PRO A 263 -4.50 -10.60 20.33
C PRO A 263 -5.39 -11.84 20.30
N TRP A 264 -5.35 -12.63 19.24
CA TRP A 264 -6.15 -13.83 19.07
C TRP A 264 -5.50 -14.75 18.04
N PHE A 265 -6.08 -15.92 17.87
CA PHE A 265 -5.66 -16.82 16.80
C PHE A 265 -6.88 -17.33 16.06
N ALA A 266 -6.70 -17.74 14.80
CA ALA A 266 -7.81 -18.19 13.97
C ALA A 266 -7.28 -19.04 12.81
N GLY A 267 -7.97 -20.15 12.53
CA GLY A 267 -7.69 -21.00 11.39
C GLY A 267 -6.21 -21.39 11.30
N GLY A 268 -5.62 -21.13 10.16
CA GLY A 268 -4.23 -21.50 9.88
C GLY A 268 -3.16 -20.63 10.51
N THR A 269 -3.53 -19.68 11.39
CA THR A 269 -2.53 -18.82 12.04
C THR A 269 -1.72 -19.59 13.12
N ILE A 270 -2.18 -20.76 13.50
CA ILE A 270 -1.52 -21.55 14.55
C ILE A 270 -1.06 -22.90 14.02
N THR A 271 -0.04 -23.46 14.66
CA THR A 271 0.36 -24.86 14.44
C THR A 271 -0.43 -25.80 15.35
N VAL A 272 -0.71 -25.34 16.55
CA VAL A 272 -1.49 -26.14 17.50
C VAL A 272 -2.11 -25.24 18.57
N ALA A 273 -3.30 -25.61 19.03
CA ALA A 273 -3.94 -24.98 20.16
C ALA A 273 -4.56 -26.07 21.04
N SER A 274 -4.42 -25.90 22.35
CA SER A 274 -5.03 -26.81 23.31
C SER A 274 -6.44 -26.33 23.65
N VAL A 275 -7.39 -27.24 23.53
CA VAL A 275 -8.79 -26.93 23.93
C VAL A 275 -8.93 -26.96 25.46
N GLN A 276 -8.16 -27.82 26.10
CA GLN A 276 -8.27 -28.02 27.53
C GLN A 276 -7.38 -27.09 28.35
N GLY A 277 -6.25 -26.66 27.79
CA GLY A 277 -5.37 -25.70 28.45
C GLY A 277 -5.19 -24.50 27.54
N ASP A 278 -5.16 -23.31 28.05
CA ASP A 278 -5.17 -22.08 27.26
C ASP A 278 -3.83 -21.78 26.57
N LYS A 279 -3.33 -22.75 25.81
CA LYS A 279 -2.04 -22.62 25.12
C LYS A 279 -2.21 -22.79 23.62
N TYR A 280 -1.43 -21.99 22.86
CA TYR A 280 -1.39 -22.12 21.42
C TYR A 280 -0.03 -21.65 20.92
N TYR A 281 0.33 -22.09 19.72
CA TYR A 281 1.59 -21.72 19.08
C TYR A 281 1.29 -21.22 17.66
N LEU A 282 1.72 -20.00 17.37
CA LEU A 282 1.50 -19.42 16.06
C LEU A 282 2.35 -20.12 15.00
N ALA A 283 1.84 -20.14 13.76
CA ALA A 283 2.59 -20.63 12.63
C ALA A 283 3.76 -19.69 12.34
N ASP A 284 4.72 -20.16 11.54
CA ASP A 284 5.83 -19.32 11.12
C ASP A 284 5.45 -18.53 9.87
N GLY A 285 6.01 -17.32 9.74
CA GLY A 285 5.88 -16.50 8.55
C GLY A 285 4.49 -15.88 8.37
N ALA A 286 4.12 -15.66 7.12
CA ALA A 286 2.87 -14.98 6.79
C ALA A 286 1.61 -15.65 7.37
N PRO A 287 1.51 -16.99 7.40
CA PRO A 287 0.31 -17.62 7.96
C PRO A 287 -0.03 -17.17 9.37
N ALA A 288 0.95 -16.81 10.19
CA ALA A 288 0.69 -16.31 11.55
C ALA A 288 -0.18 -15.05 11.56
N PHE A 289 -0.23 -14.35 10.45
CA PHE A 289 -0.91 -13.06 10.32
C PHE A 289 -2.09 -13.09 9.35
N GLU A 290 -2.39 -14.24 8.74
CA GLU A 290 -3.45 -14.37 7.74
C GLU A 290 -4.60 -15.18 8.31
N ASP A 291 -5.70 -14.51 8.62
CA ASP A 291 -6.84 -15.11 9.30
C ASP A 291 -7.77 -15.82 8.32
N GLY A 292 -7.98 -17.12 8.55
CA GLY A 292 -8.88 -17.91 7.73
C GLY A 292 -8.30 -18.28 6.38
N THR A 293 -9.17 -18.77 5.48
CA THR A 293 -8.77 -19.16 4.13
C THR A 293 -8.54 -17.92 3.28
N LEU A 294 -7.37 -17.84 2.66
CA LEU A 294 -7.07 -16.75 1.73
C LEU A 294 -7.97 -16.82 0.51
N ASP A 295 -8.12 -15.69 -0.16
CA ASP A 295 -8.85 -15.61 -1.43
C ASP A 295 -7.94 -16.15 -2.54
N TYR A 296 -7.75 -17.47 -2.56
CA TYR A 296 -6.77 -18.09 -3.42
C TYR A 296 -7.13 -18.05 -4.91
N LEU A 297 -8.40 -17.82 -5.23
CA LEU A 297 -8.80 -17.67 -6.63
C LEU A 297 -8.48 -16.27 -7.18
N ASN A 298 -8.55 -15.24 -6.35
CA ASN A 298 -8.34 -13.88 -6.81
C ASN A 298 -6.93 -13.35 -6.54
N ILE A 299 -6.19 -13.94 -5.60
CA ILE A 299 -4.83 -13.49 -5.34
C ILE A 299 -3.95 -13.49 -6.60
N PRO A 300 -4.02 -14.50 -7.48
CA PRO A 300 -3.20 -14.45 -8.71
C PRO A 300 -3.50 -13.25 -9.61
N ALA A 301 -4.70 -12.67 -9.52
CA ALA A 301 -5.03 -11.47 -10.30
C ALA A 301 -4.20 -10.27 -9.86
N LEU A 302 -3.65 -10.28 -8.64
CA LEU A 302 -2.75 -9.23 -8.18
C LEU A 302 -1.46 -9.21 -8.99
N GLU A 303 -0.89 -10.38 -9.26
CA GLU A 303 0.32 -10.47 -10.09
C GLU A 303 0.04 -9.97 -11.50
N ILE A 304 -1.13 -10.33 -12.06
CA ILE A 304 -1.55 -9.86 -13.38
C ILE A 304 -1.60 -8.31 -13.38
N GLY A 305 -2.20 -7.72 -12.35
CA GLY A 305 -2.30 -6.27 -12.25
C GLY A 305 -0.94 -5.59 -12.09
N LEU A 306 -0.07 -6.16 -11.25
CA LEU A 306 1.28 -5.60 -11.07
C LEU A 306 2.07 -5.65 -12.36
N LYS A 307 1.97 -6.75 -13.11
CA LYS A 307 2.65 -6.88 -14.41
C LYS A 307 2.11 -5.88 -15.41
N HIS A 308 0.80 -5.60 -15.36
CA HIS A 308 0.20 -4.58 -16.22
C HIS A 308 0.85 -3.21 -15.95
N ILE A 309 0.97 -2.83 -14.69
CA ILE A 309 1.62 -1.57 -14.32
C ILE A 309 3.08 -1.54 -14.78
N GLU A 310 3.81 -2.64 -14.57
CA GLU A 310 5.19 -2.74 -15.02
C GLU A 310 5.32 -2.59 -16.54
N SER A 311 4.35 -3.12 -17.29
CA SER A 311 4.37 -3.02 -18.75
C SER A 311 4.22 -1.57 -19.22
N ILE A 312 3.54 -0.73 -18.42
CA ILE A 312 3.45 0.71 -18.71
C ILE A 312 4.72 1.40 -18.23
N GLY A 313 5.09 1.17 -16.98
CA GLY A 313 6.25 1.75 -16.35
C GLY A 313 5.93 3.00 -15.56
N TYR A 314 6.49 3.08 -14.36
CA TYR A 314 6.28 4.25 -13.50
C TYR A 314 6.86 5.53 -14.11
N ASP A 315 7.91 5.42 -14.92
CA ASP A 315 8.47 6.59 -15.59
C ASP A 315 7.39 7.28 -16.43
N ILE A 316 6.62 6.50 -17.17
CA ILE A 316 5.57 7.03 -18.05
C ILE A 316 4.39 7.55 -17.20
N ILE A 317 3.94 6.74 -16.22
CA ILE A 317 2.81 7.12 -15.38
C ILE A 317 3.12 8.41 -14.62
N SER A 318 4.27 8.48 -13.98
CA SER A 318 4.66 9.63 -13.16
C SER A 318 4.81 10.88 -14.03
N GLU A 319 5.39 10.75 -15.23
CA GLU A 319 5.57 11.90 -16.11
C GLU A 319 4.22 12.43 -16.61
N ARG A 320 3.29 11.52 -16.96
CA ARG A 320 1.94 11.93 -17.35
C ARG A 320 1.27 12.74 -16.24
N VAL A 321 1.32 12.20 -15.02
CA VAL A 321 0.69 12.86 -13.85
C VAL A 321 1.36 14.19 -13.56
N LYS A 322 2.69 14.23 -13.62
CA LYS A 322 3.47 15.45 -13.35
C LYS A 322 3.10 16.59 -14.31
N THR A 323 3.04 16.28 -15.60
CA THR A 323 2.74 17.31 -16.62
C THR A 323 1.30 17.80 -16.48
N LEU A 324 0.36 16.89 -16.27
CA LEU A 324 -1.05 17.28 -16.09
C LEU A 324 -1.26 18.09 -14.82
N THR A 325 -0.59 17.72 -13.74
CA THR A 325 -0.68 18.46 -12.47
C THR A 325 -0.09 19.87 -12.66
N GLY A 326 1.07 19.96 -13.32
CA GLY A 326 1.69 21.25 -13.60
C GLY A 326 0.75 22.16 -14.41
N TRP A 327 0.12 21.60 -15.42
CA TRP A 327 -0.84 22.35 -16.22
C TRP A 327 -2.04 22.79 -15.37
N LEU A 328 -2.58 21.91 -14.59
CA LEU A 328 -3.76 22.21 -13.76
C LEU A 328 -3.45 23.30 -12.73
N LEU A 329 -2.33 23.21 -12.09
CA LEU A 329 -1.94 24.23 -11.12
C LEU A 329 -1.68 25.59 -11.76
N UNK A 330 -1.22 25.58 -12.79
CA UNK A 330 -0.95 26.75 -13.56
C UNK A 330 -2.22 27.36 -14.07
N UNK A 331 -3.15 26.48 -14.28
CA UNK A 331 -4.40 26.93 -14.74
C UNK A 331 -5.24 27.39 -13.58
N UNK A 332 -5.17 26.81 -12.49
CA UNK A 332 -5.85 27.20 -11.33
C UNK A 332 -5.32 28.47 -10.74
N UNK A 333 -4.17 28.74 -10.97
CA UNK A 333 -3.55 29.95 -10.56
C UNK A 333 -3.92 31.11 -11.41
N UNK A 334 -4.25 30.86 -12.47
CA UNK A 334 -4.67 31.79 -13.46
C UNK A 334 -6.15 32.03 -13.37
N UNK A 335 -6.71 31.32 -12.83
CA UNK A 335 -8.11 31.39 -12.61
C UNK A 335 -8.49 31.96 -11.26
N UNK A 336 -7.67 32.02 -10.52
CA UNK A 336 -7.81 32.63 -9.27
C UNK A 336 -7.44 34.02 -9.22
#